data_4baed3f9457706617145a48b0614eaeb
#
_entry.id   4baed3f9457706617145a48b0614eaeb
#
_cell.length_a   1.000
_cell.length_b   1.000
_cell.length_c   1.000
_cell.angle_alpha   90.00
_cell.angle_beta   90.00
_cell.angle_gamma   90.00
#
_symmetry.space_group_name_H-M   'P 1'
#
loop_
_entity.id
_entity.type
_entity.pdbx_description
1 polymer ?
#
loop_
_entity_poly.entity_id
_entity_poly.type
_entity_poly.pdbx_seq_one_letter_code
_entity_poly.pdbx_strand_id
1 'polypeptide(L)'
;IDTSGSPQMAPPTRTFKHLLLWLFTGTRGGKNRGRIIEALREEPMNTNQLRIVLDLDYRTVKHHLEVLEDNDLITSAGNRYGKMYFPSQKLEESMEIFEEVWSRMREKLEREEER
;
A
#
# COMPACT_ATOMS: atom_id res chain seq x y z
N ILE A 1 10.06 17.49 -23.13
CA ILE A 1 10.17 17.18 -22.82
C ILE A 1 10.20 16.58 -22.11
N ASP A 2 10.03 16.42 -21.86
CA ASP A 2 10.03 15.78 -21.12
C ASP A 2 10.50 15.17 -20.61
N THR A 3 10.61 15.07 -20.17
CA THR A 3 11.12 14.51 -19.65
C THR A 3 11.21 13.82 -19.12
N SER A 4 10.85 13.89 -18.94
CA SER A 4 10.76 13.28 -18.50
C SER A 4 11.05 12.41 -18.15
N GLY A 5 11.05 12.09 -18.01
CA GLY A 5 11.28 11.11 -17.73
C GLY A 5 11.96 10.49 -17.20
N SER A 6 12.08 10.38 -16.62
CA SER A 6 12.74 9.74 -16.13
C SER A 6 12.65 8.75 -15.72
N PRO A 7 12.70 8.31 -15.47
CA PRO A 7 12.65 7.41 -15.16
C PRO A 7 12.57 6.48 -14.78
N GLN A 8 12.59 6.09 -14.52
CA GLN A 8 12.62 5.19 -14.45
C GLN A 8 12.82 4.36 -13.38
N MET A 9 13.08 4.43 -12.49
CA MET A 9 13.16 3.68 -11.50
C MET A 9 11.96 3.31 -10.96
N ALA A 10 11.04 4.00 -11.18
CA ALA A 10 9.72 3.69 -10.77
C ALA A 10 9.23 2.47 -11.52
N PRO A 11 8.21 1.80 -11.02
CA PRO A 11 7.58 0.77 -11.82
C PRO A 11 7.19 1.34 -13.17
N PRO A 12 7.13 0.53 -14.22
CA PRO A 12 6.80 1.02 -15.55
C PRO A 12 5.30 1.29 -15.65
N THR A 13 4.83 2.26 -14.89
CA THR A 13 3.43 2.58 -14.85
C THR A 13 3.20 3.98 -15.36
N ARG A 14 2.10 4.17 -16.08
CA ARG A 14 1.74 5.47 -16.58
C ARG A 14 0.54 6.04 -15.86
N THR A 15 -0.20 5.19 -15.17
CA THR A 15 -1.42 5.60 -14.50
C THR A 15 -1.38 5.11 -13.09
N PHE A 16 -2.22 5.72 -12.26
CA PHE A 16 -2.35 5.30 -10.88
C PHE A 16 -2.84 3.85 -10.80
N LYS A 17 -3.75 3.46 -11.69
CA LYS A 17 -4.24 2.08 -11.67
C LYS A 17 -3.11 1.10 -11.94
N HIS A 18 -2.24 1.40 -12.90
CA HIS A 18 -1.12 0.51 -13.18
C HIS A 18 -0.16 0.43 -11.99
N LEU A 19 0.05 1.54 -11.29
CA LEU A 19 0.85 1.53 -10.08
C LEU A 19 0.25 0.60 -9.05
N LEU A 20 -1.06 0.69 -8.83
CA LEU A 20 -1.72 -0.18 -7.85
C LEU A 20 -1.66 -1.64 -8.27
N LEU A 21 -1.86 -1.92 -9.55
CA LEU A 21 -1.76 -3.30 -10.03
C LEU A 21 -0.37 -3.85 -9.75
N TRP A 22 0.66 -3.05 -10.01
CA TRP A 22 2.02 -3.50 -9.77
C TRP A 22 2.27 -3.72 -8.28
N LEU A 23 1.86 -2.79 -7.44
CA LEU A 23 2.13 -2.87 -5.99
C LEU A 23 1.36 -3.99 -5.31
N PHE A 24 0.14 -4.27 -5.73
CA PHE A 24 -0.73 -5.18 -5.00
C PHE A 24 -0.92 -6.53 -5.67
N THR A 25 -0.70 -6.64 -6.98
CA THR A 25 -0.86 -7.91 -7.66
C THR A 25 0.38 -8.38 -8.39
N GLY A 26 1.31 -7.48 -8.68
CA GLY A 26 2.47 -7.80 -9.48
C GLY A 26 3.74 -8.07 -8.69
N THR A 27 3.71 -7.94 -7.37
CA THR A 27 4.88 -8.12 -6.55
C THR A 27 4.56 -9.00 -5.35
N ARG A 28 5.62 -9.51 -4.74
CA ARG A 28 5.49 -10.47 -3.66
C ARG A 28 4.78 -9.94 -2.42
N GLY A 29 4.94 -8.67 -2.11
CA GLY A 29 4.36 -8.08 -0.91
C GLY A 29 2.96 -7.56 -1.05
N GLY A 30 2.29 -7.84 -2.19
CA GLY A 30 1.01 -7.19 -2.50
C GLY A 30 -0.09 -7.44 -1.49
N LYS A 31 -0.20 -8.68 -1.02
CA LYS A 31 -1.23 -9.02 -0.04
C LYS A 31 -1.10 -8.17 1.22
N ASN A 32 0.09 -8.10 1.77
CA ASN A 32 0.28 -7.37 3.02
C ASN A 32 0.15 -5.87 2.82
N ARG A 33 0.58 -5.36 1.66
CA ARG A 33 0.41 -3.94 1.40
C ARG A 33 -1.06 -3.56 1.31
N GLY A 34 -1.87 -4.40 0.66
CA GLY A 34 -3.31 -4.14 0.61
C GLY A 34 -3.96 -4.19 1.97
N ARG A 35 -3.55 -5.14 2.80
CA ARG A 35 -4.07 -5.24 4.17
C ARG A 35 -3.71 -4.00 5.00
N ILE A 36 -2.51 -3.46 4.79
CA ILE A 36 -2.11 -2.23 5.47
C ILE A 36 -3.03 -1.08 5.07
N ILE A 37 -3.29 -0.94 3.76
CA ILE A 37 -4.18 0.13 3.30
C ILE A 37 -5.57 -0.03 3.91
N GLU A 38 -6.10 -1.26 3.92
CA GLU A 38 -7.42 -1.49 4.52
C GLU A 38 -7.44 -1.08 6.00
N ALA A 39 -6.41 -1.44 6.74
CA ALA A 39 -6.36 -1.09 8.16
C ALA A 39 -6.31 0.42 8.35
N LEU A 40 -5.50 1.11 7.55
CA LEU A 40 -5.36 2.55 7.68
C LEU A 40 -6.61 3.31 7.22
N ARG A 41 -7.43 2.70 6.38
CA ARG A 41 -8.71 3.32 6.02
C ARG A 41 -9.66 3.36 7.21
N GLU A 42 -9.54 2.40 8.13
CA GLU A 42 -10.38 2.39 9.32
C GLU A 42 -9.95 3.45 10.30
N GLU A 43 -8.65 3.56 10.55
CA GLU A 43 -8.12 4.58 11.45
C GLU A 43 -6.62 4.67 11.26
N PRO A 44 -6.03 5.83 11.53
CA PRO A 44 -4.57 5.97 11.48
C PRO A 44 -3.91 5.07 12.52
N MET A 45 -2.74 4.54 12.17
CA MET A 45 -2.01 3.64 13.06
C MET A 45 -0.52 3.88 12.92
N ASN A 46 0.20 3.54 13.99
CA ASN A 46 1.65 3.50 13.93
C ASN A 46 2.11 2.09 13.54
N THR A 47 3.42 1.94 13.36
CA THR A 47 3.97 0.65 12.92
C THR A 47 3.62 -0.47 13.89
N ASN A 48 3.70 -0.19 15.19
CA ASN A 48 3.45 -1.21 16.20
C ASN A 48 2.00 -1.67 16.21
N GLN A 49 1.07 -0.72 16.04
CA GLN A 49 -0.34 -1.07 15.97
C GLN A 49 -0.65 -1.92 14.74
N LEU A 50 -0.06 -1.55 13.60
CA LEU A 50 -0.24 -2.32 12.38
C LEU A 50 0.32 -3.73 12.52
N ARG A 51 1.47 -3.86 13.17
CA ARG A 51 2.08 -5.15 13.38
C ARG A 51 1.14 -6.09 14.14
N ILE A 52 0.50 -5.55 15.16
CA ILE A 52 -0.40 -6.35 16.00
C ILE A 52 -1.67 -6.70 15.23
N VAL A 53 -2.29 -5.72 14.58
CA VAL A 53 -3.54 -5.92 13.85
C VAL A 53 -3.35 -6.95 12.73
N LEU A 54 -2.23 -6.89 12.04
CA LEU A 54 -2.00 -7.73 10.88
C LEU A 54 -1.23 -9.01 11.19
N ASP A 55 -0.75 -9.14 12.43
CA ASP A 55 0.03 -10.31 12.85
C ASP A 55 1.26 -10.49 11.99
N LEU A 56 2.03 -9.41 11.83
CA LEU A 56 3.28 -9.40 11.07
C LEU A 56 4.39 -8.90 11.96
N ASP A 57 5.63 -9.19 11.58
CA ASP A 57 6.73 -8.67 12.37
C ASP A 57 6.97 -7.20 12.03
N TYR A 58 7.67 -6.52 12.93
CA TYR A 58 7.89 -5.08 12.82
C TYR A 58 8.63 -4.72 11.54
N ARG A 59 9.65 -5.49 11.21
CA ARG A 59 10.50 -5.19 10.05
C ARG A 59 9.72 -5.31 8.74
N THR A 60 8.86 -6.32 8.65
CA THR A 60 8.03 -6.51 7.47
C THR A 60 7.06 -5.34 7.29
N VAL A 61 6.38 -4.94 8.38
CA VAL A 61 5.46 -3.81 8.30
C VAL A 61 6.21 -2.54 7.93
N LYS A 62 7.35 -2.31 8.57
CA LYS A 62 8.14 -1.11 8.30
C LYS A 62 8.55 -1.04 6.83
N HIS A 63 8.98 -2.14 6.27
CA HIS A 63 9.37 -2.19 4.87
C HIS A 63 8.19 -1.83 3.95
N HIS A 64 7.02 -2.42 4.21
CA HIS A 64 5.85 -2.13 3.38
C HIS A 64 5.39 -0.68 3.52
N LEU A 65 5.48 -0.13 4.73
CA LEU A 65 5.13 1.27 4.91
C LEU A 65 6.06 2.18 4.11
N GLU A 66 7.35 1.84 4.06
CA GLU A 66 8.29 2.62 3.27
C GLU A 66 7.96 2.56 1.78
N VAL A 67 7.62 1.38 1.28
CA VAL A 67 7.25 1.22 -0.13
C VAL A 67 5.99 2.03 -0.44
N LEU A 68 4.99 1.95 0.43
CA LEU A 68 3.74 2.67 0.21
C LEU A 68 3.93 4.18 0.28
N GLU A 69 4.74 4.63 1.23
CA GLU A 69 4.99 6.06 1.37
C GLU A 69 5.82 6.59 0.20
N ASP A 70 6.80 5.82 -0.26
CA ASP A 70 7.62 6.22 -1.40
C ASP A 70 6.80 6.34 -2.68
N ASN A 71 5.70 5.62 -2.76
CA ASN A 71 4.81 5.66 -3.92
C ASN A 71 3.60 6.55 -3.69
N ASP A 72 3.62 7.35 -2.64
CA ASP A 72 2.61 8.37 -2.37
C ASP A 72 1.21 7.79 -2.13
N LEU A 73 1.15 6.59 -1.59
CA LEU A 73 -0.15 5.99 -1.24
C LEU A 73 -0.51 6.23 0.21
N ILE A 74 0.49 6.44 1.07
CA ILE A 74 0.26 6.79 2.46
C ILE A 74 1.17 7.96 2.81
N THR A 75 0.83 8.62 3.89
CA THR A 75 1.63 9.71 4.42
C THR A 75 1.78 9.47 5.90
N SER A 76 2.66 10.23 6.54
CA SER A 76 2.92 10.06 7.96
C SER A 76 3.03 11.39 8.65
N ALA A 77 2.77 11.39 9.95
CA ALA A 77 2.89 12.58 10.78
C ALA A 77 3.43 12.16 12.14
N GLY A 78 4.16 13.06 12.79
CA GLY A 78 4.76 12.78 14.07
C GLY A 78 6.25 12.56 13.93
N ASN A 79 6.88 12.25 15.07
CA ASN A 79 8.32 12.02 15.08
C ASN A 79 8.59 10.53 15.12
N ARG A 80 9.88 10.17 15.21
CA ARG A 80 10.25 8.75 15.15
C ARG A 80 9.71 7.93 16.32
N TYR A 81 9.24 8.57 17.38
CA TYR A 81 8.71 7.85 18.53
C TYR A 81 7.20 7.59 18.42
N GLY A 82 6.50 8.37 17.62
CA GLY A 82 5.05 8.22 17.50
C GLY A 82 4.56 8.57 16.12
N LYS A 83 5.26 8.06 15.09
CA LYS A 83 4.88 8.34 13.72
C LYS A 83 3.60 7.58 13.37
N MET A 84 2.56 8.33 13.02
CA MET A 84 1.29 7.76 12.61
C MET A 84 1.16 7.80 11.11
N TYR A 85 0.55 6.79 10.54
CA TYR A 85 0.38 6.67 9.10
C TYR A 85 -1.08 6.84 8.70
N PHE A 86 -1.31 7.44 7.54
CA PHE A 86 -2.62 7.79 7.01
C PHE A 86 -2.66 7.48 5.53
N PRO A 87 -3.83 7.17 4.95
CA PRO A 87 -3.93 7.18 3.49
C PRO A 87 -3.58 8.57 2.97
N SER A 88 -2.88 8.63 1.84
CA SER A 88 -2.56 9.91 1.23
C SER A 88 -3.81 10.50 0.59
N GLN A 89 -3.76 11.81 0.32
CA GLN A 89 -4.84 12.45 -0.39
C GLN A 89 -5.03 11.81 -1.77
N LYS A 90 -3.92 11.49 -2.43
CA LYS A 90 -3.98 10.86 -3.74
C LYS A 90 -4.73 9.53 -3.69
N LEU A 91 -4.45 8.72 -2.67
CA LEU A 91 -5.16 7.45 -2.53
C LEU A 91 -6.63 7.69 -2.23
N GLU A 92 -6.94 8.63 -1.35
CA GLU A 92 -8.33 8.90 -1.00
C GLU A 92 -9.13 9.37 -2.21
N GLU A 93 -8.53 10.17 -3.05
CA GLU A 93 -9.20 10.66 -4.25
C GLU A 93 -9.41 9.55 -5.29
N SER A 94 -8.64 8.48 -5.18
CA SER A 94 -8.68 7.38 -6.14
C SER A 94 -9.10 6.07 -5.50
N MET A 95 -9.85 6.16 -4.41
CA MET A 95 -10.18 4.97 -3.62
C MET A 95 -10.97 3.93 -4.42
N GLU A 96 -11.78 4.37 -5.38
CA GLU A 96 -12.53 3.43 -6.21
C GLU A 96 -11.59 2.55 -7.01
N ILE A 97 -10.48 3.12 -7.49
CA ILE A 97 -9.50 2.34 -8.23
C ILE A 97 -8.82 1.34 -7.31
N PHE A 98 -8.48 1.75 -6.09
CA PHE A 98 -7.92 0.83 -5.13
C PHE A 98 -8.88 -0.33 -4.84
N GLU A 99 -10.17 -0.02 -4.63
CA GLU A 99 -11.15 -1.04 -4.36
C GLU A 99 -11.25 -2.04 -5.51
N GLU A 100 -11.21 -1.55 -6.73
CA GLU A 100 -11.28 -2.43 -7.89
C GLU A 100 -10.09 -3.40 -7.92
N VAL A 101 -8.90 -2.88 -7.72
CA VAL A 101 -7.69 -3.71 -7.75
C VAL A 101 -7.66 -4.66 -6.56
N TRP A 102 -7.97 -4.16 -5.38
CA TRP A 102 -7.87 -4.93 -4.15
C TRP A 102 -8.94 -6.03 -4.08
N SER A 103 -10.14 -5.76 -4.59
CA SER A 103 -11.18 -6.79 -4.55
C SER A 103 -10.78 -8.01 -5.38
N ARG A 104 -10.11 -7.80 -6.51
CA ARG A 104 -9.62 -8.91 -7.31
C ARG A 104 -8.58 -9.72 -6.56
N MET A 105 -7.70 -9.03 -5.84
CA MET A 105 -6.67 -9.69 -5.04
C MET A 105 -7.30 -10.51 -3.93
N ARG A 106 -8.30 -9.95 -3.24
CA ARG A 106 -8.99 -10.66 -2.16
C ARG A 106 -9.68 -11.91 -2.69
N GLU A 107 -10.35 -11.82 -3.83
CA GLU A 107 -11.01 -12.98 -4.42
C GLU A 107 -10.01 -14.08 -4.72
N LYS A 108 -8.85 -13.71 -5.24
CA LYS A 108 -7.81 -14.67 -5.52
C LYS A 108 -7.32 -15.35 -4.25
N LEU A 109 -7.09 -14.55 -3.19
CA LEU A 109 -6.61 -15.09 -1.92
C LEU A 109 -7.64 -16.03 -1.29
N GLU A 110 -8.91 -15.68 -1.37
CA GLU A 110 -9.97 -16.52 -0.84
C GLU A 110 -10.05 -17.84 -1.55
N ARG A 111 -9.89 -17.83 -2.88
CA ARG A 111 -9.89 -19.07 -3.64
C ARG A 111 -8.71 -19.96 -3.27
N GLU A 112 -7.56 -19.36 -3.00
CA GLU A 112 -6.38 -20.13 -2.61
C GLU A 112 -6.55 -20.76 -1.23
N GLU A 113 -7.27 -20.08 -0.33
CA GLU A 113 -7.50 -20.63 0.99
C GLU A 113 -8.48 -21.79 1.00
N GLU A 114 -9.32 -21.87 -0.02
CA GLU A 114 -10.30 -22.94 -0.11
C GLU A 114 -9.72 -24.26 -0.62
N ARG A 115 -8.47 -24.27 -1.05
CA ARG A 115 -7.86 -25.48 -1.57
C ARG A 115 -7.30 -26.37 -0.50
#